data_01d037f3007ae80bbbd7fb7e85ed0ae3
#
_entry.id   01d037f3007ae80bbbd7fb7e85ed0ae3
#
_cell.length_a   1.000
_cell.length_b   1.000
_cell.length_c   1.000
_cell.angle_alpha   90.00
_cell.angle_beta   90.00
_cell.angle_gamma   90.00
#
_symmetry.space_group_name_H-M   'P 1'
#
loop_
_entity.id
_entity.type
_entity.pdbx_description
1 polymer ?
#
loop_
_entity_poly.entity_id
_entity_poly.type
_entity_poly.pdbx_seq_one_letter_code
_entity_poly.pdbx_strand_id
1 'polypeptide(L)'
;MDFAIPAKTQQLLDDLDLFIDDVIKPMELEDDNIRFFDHRREDSRTDWDRDGLPNAEWEALLGRMRRAADDAGFLRYHLPERFGGKNGSNLDMAIVREHLARKGLGLHNDLQNESSIVGNLVTVLMMERYGTEAQQ
;
A
#
# COMPACT_ATOMS: atom_id res chain seq x y z
N MET A 1 -3.02 -26.71 -16.90
CA MET A 1 -2.81 -25.76 -15.80
C MET A 1 -3.39 -24.44 -16.29
N ASP A 2 -4.34 -23.87 -15.58
CA ASP A 2 -4.98 -22.61 -15.97
C ASP A 2 -4.28 -21.47 -15.21
N PHE A 3 -3.76 -20.48 -15.93
CA PHE A 3 -3.10 -19.28 -15.39
C PHE A 3 -3.99 -18.02 -15.53
N ALA A 4 -5.27 -18.19 -15.88
CA ALA A 4 -6.18 -17.07 -15.98
C ALA A 4 -6.37 -16.41 -14.60
N ILE A 5 -6.35 -15.07 -14.58
CA ILE A 5 -6.66 -14.32 -13.37
C ILE A 5 -8.14 -14.53 -13.06
N PRO A 6 -8.50 -14.91 -11.81
CA PRO A 6 -9.90 -15.05 -11.43
C PRO A 6 -10.68 -13.75 -11.63
N ALA A 7 -11.93 -13.83 -12.06
CA ALA A 7 -12.75 -12.65 -12.34
C ALA A 7 -12.86 -11.67 -11.14
N LYS A 8 -12.93 -12.21 -9.91
CA LYS A 8 -12.93 -11.39 -8.68
C LYS A 8 -11.63 -10.61 -8.52
N THR A 9 -10.50 -11.26 -8.82
CA THR A 9 -9.18 -10.61 -8.72
C THR A 9 -9.00 -9.60 -9.84
N GLN A 10 -9.50 -9.87 -11.06
CA GLN A 10 -9.48 -8.91 -12.14
C GLN A 10 -10.28 -7.65 -11.77
N GLN A 11 -11.48 -7.80 -11.21
CA GLN A 11 -12.26 -6.65 -10.72
C GLN A 11 -11.51 -5.83 -9.67
N LEU A 12 -10.81 -6.50 -8.75
CA LEU A 12 -9.95 -5.82 -7.76
C LEU A 12 -8.87 -4.98 -8.44
N LEU A 13 -8.23 -5.49 -9.50
CA LEU A 13 -7.22 -4.75 -10.24
C LEU A 13 -7.80 -3.53 -10.96
N ASP A 14 -8.98 -3.69 -11.57
CA ASP A 14 -9.67 -2.62 -12.27
C ASP A 14 -10.08 -1.50 -11.29
N ASP A 15 -10.62 -1.86 -10.12
CA ASP A 15 -10.97 -0.90 -9.05
C ASP A 15 -9.72 -0.21 -8.50
N LEU A 16 -8.61 -0.95 -8.34
CA LEU A 16 -7.33 -0.39 -7.88
C LEU A 16 -6.75 0.59 -8.91
N ASP A 17 -6.90 0.32 -10.20
CA ASP A 17 -6.45 1.22 -11.26
C ASP A 17 -7.20 2.54 -11.22
N LEU A 18 -8.52 2.50 -11.06
CA LEU A 18 -9.33 3.71 -10.88
C LEU A 18 -8.89 4.50 -9.64
N PHE A 19 -8.67 3.82 -8.51
CA PHE A 19 -8.19 4.46 -7.30
C PHE A 19 -6.82 5.12 -7.49
N ILE A 20 -5.89 4.46 -8.19
CA ILE A 20 -4.58 5.03 -8.49
C ILE A 20 -4.72 6.28 -9.35
N ASP A 21 -5.52 6.22 -10.39
CA ASP A 21 -5.68 7.32 -11.35
C ASP A 21 -6.42 8.52 -10.73
N ASP A 22 -7.48 8.27 -9.95
CA ASP A 22 -8.35 9.33 -9.42
C ASP A 22 -7.86 9.91 -8.07
N VAL A 23 -7.08 9.14 -7.29
CA VAL A 23 -6.71 9.53 -5.93
C VAL A 23 -5.19 9.64 -5.75
N ILE A 24 -4.44 8.59 -6.11
CA ILE A 24 -2.99 8.55 -5.82
C ILE A 24 -2.21 9.47 -6.75
N LYS A 25 -2.46 9.43 -8.06
CA LYS A 25 -1.76 10.29 -9.02
C LYS A 25 -1.95 11.79 -8.77
N PRO A 26 -3.15 12.29 -8.46
CA PRO A 26 -3.30 13.67 -8.04
C PRO A 26 -2.44 14.05 -6.83
N MET A 27 -2.38 13.20 -5.79
CA MET A 27 -1.52 13.43 -4.63
C MET A 27 -0.03 13.48 -5.00
N GLU A 28 0.40 12.64 -5.95
CA GLU A 28 1.79 12.58 -6.42
C GLU A 28 2.17 13.85 -7.18
N LEU A 29 1.22 14.47 -7.88
CA LEU A 29 1.45 15.67 -8.69
C LEU A 29 1.33 16.99 -7.91
N GLU A 30 0.84 16.96 -6.66
CA GLU A 30 0.78 18.14 -5.81
C GLU A 30 2.19 18.58 -5.38
N ASP A 31 2.43 19.90 -5.28
CA ASP A 31 3.55 20.52 -4.57
C ASP A 31 4.94 19.89 -4.83
N ASP A 32 5.26 19.52 -6.06
CA ASP A 32 6.54 18.85 -6.42
C ASP A 32 6.75 17.49 -5.68
N ASN A 33 5.65 16.80 -5.29
CA ASN A 33 5.76 15.48 -4.64
C ASN A 33 6.43 14.44 -5.54
N ILE A 34 6.45 14.67 -6.85
CA ILE A 34 7.18 13.83 -7.80
C ILE A 34 8.67 13.69 -7.45
N ARG A 35 9.26 14.64 -6.69
CA ARG A 35 10.65 14.58 -6.22
C ARG A 35 10.95 13.33 -5.39
N PHE A 36 9.94 12.79 -4.69
CA PHE A 36 10.09 11.60 -3.87
C PHE A 36 10.26 10.31 -4.69
N PHE A 37 9.98 10.36 -5.97
CA PHE A 37 10.08 9.24 -6.92
C PHE A 37 11.19 9.43 -7.96
N ASP A 38 11.90 10.55 -7.92
CA ASP A 38 13.06 10.80 -8.79
C ASP A 38 14.32 10.24 -8.13
N HIS A 39 14.84 9.14 -8.67
CA HIS A 39 16.07 8.50 -8.17
C HIS A 39 17.30 9.40 -8.19
N ARG A 40 17.27 10.54 -8.91
CA ARG A 40 18.33 11.55 -8.88
C ARG A 40 18.25 12.45 -7.64
N ARG A 41 17.19 12.35 -6.88
CA ARG A 41 16.91 13.06 -5.62
C ARG A 41 16.82 12.05 -4.47
N GLU A 42 17.82 11.19 -4.35
CA GLU A 42 17.82 10.06 -3.38
C GLU A 42 17.52 10.50 -1.95
N ASP A 43 17.95 11.72 -1.59
CA ASP A 43 17.79 12.23 -0.23
C ASP A 43 16.40 12.88 0.01
N SER A 44 15.52 12.95 -0.98
CA SER A 44 14.24 13.63 -0.83
C SER A 44 13.34 13.00 0.24
N ARG A 45 13.46 11.69 0.47
CA ARG A 45 12.70 10.96 1.51
C ARG A 45 13.36 10.95 2.88
N THR A 46 14.61 11.41 2.99
CA THR A 46 15.42 11.36 4.20
C THR A 46 15.86 12.76 4.58
N ASP A 47 15.74 13.10 5.85
CA ASP A 47 16.21 14.37 6.42
C ASP A 47 17.56 14.13 7.12
N TRP A 48 18.64 14.38 6.40
CA TRP A 48 20.01 14.20 6.90
C TRP A 48 20.41 15.22 7.95
N ASP A 49 19.79 16.39 7.97
CA ASP A 49 20.01 17.42 9.01
C ASP A 49 19.35 17.02 10.34
N ARG A 50 18.49 15.99 10.32
CA ARG A 50 17.83 15.42 11.49
C ARG A 50 18.19 13.93 11.66
N ASP A 51 19.48 13.63 11.69
CA ASP A 51 20.02 12.29 11.96
C ASP A 51 19.50 11.18 11.01
N GLY A 52 19.16 11.53 9.78
CA GLY A 52 18.66 10.57 8.78
C GLY A 52 17.24 10.08 9.06
N LEU A 53 16.42 10.85 9.77
CA LEU A 53 15.01 10.55 9.96
C LEU A 53 14.24 10.71 8.65
N PRO A 54 13.07 10.04 8.49
CA PRO A 54 12.20 10.28 7.36
C PRO A 54 11.82 11.75 7.22
N ASN A 55 11.81 12.25 5.99
CA ASN A 55 11.36 13.62 5.70
C ASN A 55 9.88 13.77 6.10
N ALA A 56 9.56 14.85 6.82
CA ALA A 56 8.22 15.08 7.35
C ALA A 56 7.15 15.23 6.25
N GLU A 57 7.50 15.84 5.12
CA GLU A 57 6.57 15.99 3.98
C GLU A 57 6.31 14.64 3.30
N TRP A 58 7.33 13.81 3.18
CA TRP A 58 7.19 12.43 2.71
C TRP A 58 6.26 11.62 3.62
N GLU A 59 6.47 11.65 4.93
CA GLU A 59 5.63 10.94 5.89
C GLU A 59 4.17 11.45 5.87
N ALA A 60 3.96 12.75 5.69
CA ALA A 60 2.63 13.31 5.56
C ALA A 60 1.91 12.82 4.29
N LEU A 61 2.60 12.82 3.14
CA LEU A 61 2.09 12.31 1.88
C LEU A 61 1.75 10.82 1.97
N LEU A 62 2.69 10.03 2.48
CA LEU A 62 2.51 8.58 2.67
C LEU A 62 1.33 8.27 3.61
N GLY A 63 1.18 9.03 4.69
CA GLY A 63 0.07 8.91 5.62
C GLY A 63 -1.29 9.27 4.99
N ARG A 64 -1.34 10.29 4.12
CA ARG A 64 -2.56 10.64 3.35
C ARG A 64 -2.96 9.49 2.42
N MET A 65 -2.01 8.99 1.64
CA MET A 65 -2.25 7.90 0.69
C MET A 65 -2.73 6.63 1.41
N ARG A 66 -2.10 6.26 2.53
CA ARG A 66 -2.51 5.08 3.31
C ARG A 66 -3.91 5.21 3.88
N ARG A 67 -4.30 6.37 4.41
CA ARG A 67 -5.67 6.60 4.89
C ARG A 67 -6.68 6.49 3.75
N ALA A 68 -6.42 7.11 2.61
CA ALA A 68 -7.29 7.00 1.45
C ALA A 68 -7.42 5.55 0.95
N ALA A 69 -6.33 4.79 0.94
CA ALA A 69 -6.33 3.38 0.57
C ALA A 69 -7.09 2.50 1.58
N ASP A 70 -7.03 2.84 2.88
CA ASP A 70 -7.78 2.16 3.92
C ASP A 70 -9.28 2.43 3.79
N ASP A 71 -9.66 3.68 3.59
CA ASP A 71 -11.06 4.09 3.38
C ASP A 71 -11.66 3.45 2.12
N ALA A 72 -10.86 3.28 1.07
CA ALA A 72 -11.25 2.56 -0.15
C ALA A 72 -11.24 1.01 0.00
N GLY A 73 -10.74 0.49 1.12
CA GLY A 73 -10.70 -0.94 1.43
C GLY A 73 -9.56 -1.72 0.78
N PHE A 74 -8.52 -1.03 0.26
CA PHE A 74 -7.35 -1.68 -0.31
C PHE A 74 -6.29 -2.04 0.73
N LEU A 75 -6.07 -1.17 1.72
CA LEU A 75 -4.97 -1.34 2.68
C LEU A 75 -5.10 -2.63 3.50
N ARG A 76 -6.30 -2.96 3.94
CA ARG A 76 -6.61 -4.15 4.76
C ARG A 76 -7.19 -5.33 3.98
N TYR A 77 -7.14 -5.28 2.65
CA TYR A 77 -7.81 -6.25 1.76
C TYR A 77 -7.57 -7.73 2.17
N HIS A 78 -6.34 -8.08 2.54
CA HIS A 78 -5.97 -9.45 2.88
C HIS A 78 -6.36 -9.88 4.31
N LEU A 79 -6.71 -8.93 5.17
CA LEU A 79 -7.14 -9.26 6.53
C LEU A 79 -8.51 -9.93 6.57
N PRO A 80 -8.82 -10.71 7.63
CA PRO A 80 -10.16 -11.16 7.93
C PRO A 80 -11.16 -9.99 8.03
N GLU A 81 -12.42 -10.24 7.65
CA GLU A 81 -13.51 -9.23 7.70
C GLU A 81 -13.69 -8.61 9.08
N ARG A 82 -13.50 -9.39 10.16
CA ARG A 82 -13.57 -8.88 11.53
C ARG A 82 -12.53 -7.78 11.85
N PHE A 83 -11.47 -7.67 11.07
CA PHE A 83 -10.46 -6.62 11.17
C PHE A 83 -10.61 -5.56 10.06
N GLY A 84 -11.75 -5.54 9.39
CA GLY A 84 -12.05 -4.59 8.32
C GLY A 84 -11.43 -4.98 6.97
N GLY A 85 -10.97 -6.23 6.82
CA GLY A 85 -10.43 -6.75 5.57
C GLY A 85 -11.50 -7.40 4.68
N LYS A 86 -11.06 -8.04 3.61
CA LYS A 86 -11.91 -8.73 2.62
C LYS A 86 -11.49 -10.18 2.40
N ASN A 87 -10.76 -10.79 3.36
CA ASN A 87 -10.24 -12.16 3.27
C ASN A 87 -9.42 -12.42 1.99
N GLY A 88 -8.62 -11.43 1.54
CA GLY A 88 -7.79 -11.60 0.35
C GLY A 88 -6.79 -12.75 0.49
N SER A 89 -6.65 -13.56 -0.54
CA SER A 89 -5.72 -14.68 -0.56
C SER A 89 -4.28 -14.24 -0.84
N ASN A 90 -3.30 -15.08 -0.51
CA ASN A 90 -1.91 -14.86 -0.89
C ASN A 90 -1.73 -14.76 -2.43
N LEU A 91 -2.57 -15.48 -3.18
CA LEU A 91 -2.57 -15.38 -4.64
C LEU A 91 -3.06 -14.01 -5.11
N ASP A 92 -4.15 -13.49 -4.55
CA ASP A 92 -4.63 -12.13 -4.84
C ASP A 92 -3.53 -11.11 -4.57
N MET A 93 -2.85 -11.23 -3.42
CA MET A 93 -1.76 -10.32 -3.06
C MET A 93 -0.55 -10.41 -4.00
N ALA A 94 -0.20 -11.61 -4.46
CA ALA A 94 0.88 -11.79 -5.44
C ALA A 94 0.53 -11.11 -6.78
N ILE A 95 -0.71 -11.29 -7.26
CA ILE A 95 -1.20 -10.69 -8.50
C ILE A 95 -1.24 -9.16 -8.38
N VAL A 96 -1.76 -8.62 -7.26
CA VAL A 96 -1.80 -7.16 -6.98
C VAL A 96 -0.38 -6.58 -6.99
N ARG A 97 0.58 -7.24 -6.35
CA ARG A 97 1.97 -6.76 -6.32
C ARG A 97 2.61 -6.72 -7.71
N GLU A 98 2.40 -7.77 -8.49
CA GLU A 98 2.87 -7.80 -9.88
C GLU A 98 2.22 -6.69 -10.72
N HIS A 99 0.93 -6.47 -10.56
CA HIS A 99 0.18 -5.43 -11.24
C HIS A 99 0.71 -4.03 -10.91
N LEU A 100 0.90 -3.72 -9.63
CA LEU A 100 1.46 -2.43 -9.19
C LEU A 100 2.90 -2.23 -9.69
N ALA A 101 3.73 -3.27 -9.66
CA ALA A 101 5.09 -3.19 -10.16
C ALA A 101 5.17 -2.88 -11.67
N ARG A 102 4.22 -3.37 -12.46
CA ARG A 102 4.14 -3.08 -13.90
C ARG A 102 3.83 -1.63 -14.23
N LYS A 103 3.26 -0.87 -13.30
CA LYS A 103 2.92 0.55 -13.49
C LYS A 103 4.14 1.50 -13.42
N GLY A 104 5.30 0.99 -13.04
CA GLY A 104 6.51 1.78 -12.88
C GLY A 104 6.63 2.42 -11.49
N LEU A 105 7.48 3.43 -11.35
CA LEU A 105 7.70 4.12 -10.09
C LEU A 105 6.60 5.16 -9.82
N GLY A 106 6.15 5.22 -8.59
CA GLY A 106 5.15 6.19 -8.14
C GLY A 106 4.67 5.92 -6.72
N LEU A 107 3.86 6.80 -6.18
CA LEU A 107 3.31 6.70 -4.83
C LEU A 107 2.50 5.41 -4.61
N HIS A 108 1.88 4.89 -5.67
CA HIS A 108 1.16 3.62 -5.65
C HIS A 108 2.03 2.41 -5.26
N ASN A 109 3.35 2.47 -5.49
CA ASN A 109 4.25 1.39 -5.08
C ASN A 109 4.35 1.26 -3.55
N ASP A 110 4.12 2.34 -2.82
CA ASP A 110 4.11 2.32 -1.37
C ASP A 110 2.86 1.65 -0.78
N LEU A 111 1.86 1.28 -1.59
CA LEU A 111 0.77 0.37 -1.22
C LEU A 111 1.26 -1.08 -1.02
N GLN A 112 2.36 -1.47 -1.65
CA GLN A 112 2.89 -2.84 -1.60
C GLN A 112 4.13 -2.99 -0.72
N ASN A 113 4.59 -1.93 -0.07
CA ASN A 113 5.73 -2.04 0.81
C ASN A 113 5.36 -2.84 2.09
N GLU A 114 6.38 -3.27 2.82
CA GLU A 114 6.24 -4.18 3.97
C GLU A 114 5.30 -3.66 5.06
N SER A 115 5.03 -2.37 5.09
CA SER A 115 4.16 -1.74 6.08
C SER A 115 2.70 -1.58 5.63
N SER A 116 2.34 -1.93 4.40
CA SER A 116 0.97 -1.68 3.92
C SER A 116 0.18 -2.93 3.53
N ILE A 117 0.63 -3.75 2.59
CA ILE A 117 -0.23 -4.86 2.13
C ILE A 117 0.25 -6.22 2.64
N VAL A 118 1.53 -6.43 2.88
CA VAL A 118 2.08 -7.77 3.11
C VAL A 118 2.90 -7.88 4.40
N GLY A 119 3.38 -6.78 4.97
CA GLY A 119 4.36 -6.81 6.04
C GLY A 119 3.76 -6.69 7.44
N ASN A 120 3.43 -5.49 7.85
CA ASN A 120 3.06 -5.22 9.25
C ASN A 120 1.72 -5.78 9.67
N LEU A 121 0.84 -6.05 8.72
CA LEU A 121 -0.46 -6.63 9.04
C LEU A 121 -0.38 -8.12 9.38
N VAL A 122 0.74 -8.77 9.13
CA VAL A 122 1.06 -10.10 9.69
C VAL A 122 1.00 -10.08 11.21
N THR A 123 1.37 -8.97 11.85
CA THR A 123 1.25 -8.80 13.30
C THR A 123 -0.19 -8.93 13.78
N VAL A 124 -1.17 -8.43 13.03
CA VAL A 124 -2.60 -8.58 13.35
C VAL A 124 -2.98 -10.08 13.38
N LEU A 125 -2.57 -10.83 12.35
CA LEU A 125 -2.85 -12.27 12.28
C LEU A 125 -2.12 -13.07 13.36
N MET A 126 -0.92 -12.66 13.73
CA MET A 126 -0.18 -13.26 14.84
C MET A 126 -0.86 -12.99 16.18
N MET A 127 -1.28 -11.75 16.42
CA MET A 127 -2.01 -11.38 17.64
C MET A 127 -3.35 -12.09 17.73
N GLU A 128 -4.06 -12.23 16.61
CA GLU A 128 -5.27 -13.01 16.53
C GLU A 128 -5.06 -14.46 17.00
N ARG A 129 -3.98 -15.08 16.56
CA ARG A 129 -3.74 -16.51 16.79
C ARG A 129 -3.08 -16.82 18.12
N TYR A 130 -2.22 -15.93 18.61
CA TYR A 130 -1.34 -16.17 19.76
C TYR A 130 -1.43 -15.11 20.85
N GLY A 131 -2.08 -13.99 20.59
CA GLY A 131 -2.28 -12.91 21.54
C GLY A 131 -3.33 -13.26 22.59
N THR A 132 -3.21 -12.62 23.76
CA THR A 132 -4.26 -12.62 24.76
C THR A 132 -5.44 -11.78 24.30
N GLU A 133 -6.62 -11.95 24.92
CA GLU A 133 -7.81 -11.15 24.63
C GLU A 133 -7.56 -9.63 24.76
N ALA A 134 -6.69 -9.23 25.70
CA ALA A 134 -6.30 -7.83 25.89
C ALA A 134 -5.32 -7.29 24.81
N GLN A 135 -4.71 -8.17 24.03
CA GLN A 135 -3.78 -7.82 22.96
C GLN A 135 -4.46 -7.81 21.58
N GLN A 136 -5.60 -8.43 21.47
CA GLN A 136 -6.43 -8.45 20.26
C GLN A 136 -7.33 -7.22 20.17
#